data_95647639d4689fd61344391da05c1d11
#
_entry.id   95647639d4689fd61344391da05c1d11
#
_cell.length_a   1.000
_cell.length_b   1.000
_cell.length_c   1.000
_cell.angle_alpha   90.00
_cell.angle_beta   90.00
_cell.angle_gamma   90.00
#
_symmetry.space_group_name_H-M   'P 1'
#
loop_
_entity.id
_entity.type
_entity.pdbx_description
1 polymer ?
#
loop_
_entity_poly.entity_id
_entity_poly.type
_entity_poly.pdbx_seq_one_letter_code
_entity_poly.pdbx_strand_id
1 'polypeptide(L)'
;MSGYAEYREVNLPWVKAVPAHWEIRRNKNIFTEQKEIVGERSADYTLLSLTLNGIIPRDMDGGGKFPESFDKYKIVKNGDMAFCLFDIDETPRTVGLSGYNGMLTGAYTIMRVSNINARFIYYYYLALDNGKMLRPLYTGLRKTININTFQSTKVPVPPREEQDQIVRFLDWKISGINKLINIKKKGIKAIDALKRSMVSHTITRGLTADAPMKYSGVKWLGDIPAHWKITK
;
A
#
# COMPACT_ATOMS: atom_id res chain seq x y z
N MET A 1 25.42 8.95 -6.05
CA MET A 1 25.35 7.81 -7.00
C MET A 1 25.95 8.31 -8.28
N SER A 2 27.00 7.69 -8.81
CA SER A 2 27.48 7.94 -10.16
C SER A 2 26.40 7.48 -11.13
N GLY A 3 26.06 8.31 -12.12
CA GLY A 3 25.13 7.91 -13.19
C GLY A 3 25.75 6.81 -14.07
N TYR A 4 24.93 6.21 -14.91
CA TYR A 4 25.41 5.28 -15.92
C TYR A 4 26.25 6.03 -16.97
N ALA A 5 27.23 5.34 -17.59
CA ALA A 5 28.14 5.95 -18.54
C ALA A 5 27.43 6.42 -19.81
N GLU A 6 26.43 5.69 -20.26
CA GLU A 6 25.69 5.97 -21.49
C GLU A 6 24.18 5.79 -21.30
N TYR A 7 23.42 6.67 -21.96
CA TYR A 7 21.96 6.61 -22.04
C TYR A 7 21.52 6.58 -23.48
N ARG A 8 20.41 5.89 -23.74
CA ARG A 8 19.74 5.96 -25.06
C ARG A 8 18.32 6.48 -24.90
N GLU A 9 17.89 7.25 -25.87
CA GLU A 9 16.50 7.72 -25.94
C GLU A 9 15.54 6.56 -26.18
N VAL A 10 14.37 6.64 -25.55
CA VAL A 10 13.30 5.68 -25.72
C VAL A 10 11.97 6.41 -25.88
N ASN A 11 11.11 5.87 -26.73
CA ASN A 11 9.77 6.42 -26.93
C ASN A 11 8.78 5.78 -25.94
N LEU A 12 8.85 6.22 -24.67
CA LEU A 12 7.91 5.84 -23.61
C LEU A 12 7.28 7.11 -23.04
N PRO A 13 5.97 7.14 -22.79
CA PRO A 13 5.28 8.36 -22.34
C PRO A 13 5.81 8.95 -21.04
N TRP A 14 6.42 8.14 -20.18
CA TRP A 14 6.89 8.53 -18.85
C TRP A 14 8.42 8.46 -18.64
N VAL A 15 9.17 7.97 -19.63
CA VAL A 15 10.64 7.88 -19.58
C VAL A 15 11.20 8.29 -20.92
N LYS A 16 12.06 9.30 -20.94
CA LYS A 16 12.70 9.81 -22.18
C LYS A 16 13.95 9.03 -22.56
N ALA A 17 14.74 8.64 -21.57
CA ALA A 17 15.99 7.92 -21.78
C ALA A 17 16.19 6.85 -20.70
N VAL A 18 16.88 5.79 -21.06
CA VAL A 18 17.28 4.69 -20.17
C VAL A 18 18.76 4.40 -20.38
N PRO A 19 19.44 3.74 -19.40
CA PRO A 19 20.80 3.25 -19.62
C PRO A 19 20.90 2.43 -20.91
N ALA A 20 21.95 2.64 -21.70
CA ALA A 20 22.04 2.08 -23.05
C ALA A 20 21.96 0.55 -23.09
N HIS A 21 22.47 -0.11 -22.05
CA HIS A 21 22.48 -1.58 -21.91
C HIS A 21 21.15 -2.19 -21.46
N TRP A 22 20.14 -1.37 -21.04
CA TRP A 22 18.83 -1.90 -20.65
C TRP A 22 18.03 -2.34 -21.87
N GLU A 23 17.36 -3.47 -21.78
CA GLU A 23 16.43 -3.93 -22.81
C GLU A 23 15.07 -3.21 -22.72
N ILE A 24 14.38 -3.13 -23.85
CA ILE A 24 12.97 -2.69 -23.89
C ILE A 24 12.12 -3.89 -24.22
N ARG A 25 11.31 -4.35 -23.25
CA ARG A 25 10.42 -5.50 -23.43
C ARG A 25 8.97 -5.07 -23.40
N ARG A 26 8.11 -5.80 -24.13
CA ARG A 26 6.66 -5.60 -24.02
C ARG A 26 6.11 -6.39 -22.83
N ASN A 27 5.05 -5.88 -22.22
CA ASN A 27 4.37 -6.53 -21.09
C ASN A 27 3.97 -7.98 -21.39
N LYS A 28 3.52 -8.28 -22.61
CA LYS A 28 3.18 -9.65 -23.03
C LYS A 28 4.33 -10.67 -22.89
N ASN A 29 5.57 -10.20 -22.85
CA ASN A 29 6.76 -11.05 -22.65
C ASN A 29 7.18 -11.16 -21.18
N ILE A 30 6.50 -10.42 -20.30
CA ILE A 30 6.76 -10.34 -18.86
C ILE A 30 5.59 -10.93 -18.07
N PHE A 31 4.37 -10.75 -18.57
CA PHE A 31 3.13 -11.08 -17.88
C PHE A 31 2.29 -12.09 -18.67
N THR A 32 1.75 -13.05 -17.93
CA THR A 32 0.71 -13.96 -18.42
C THR A 32 -0.56 -13.75 -17.58
N GLU A 33 -1.65 -13.37 -18.21
CA GLU A 33 -2.93 -13.16 -17.52
C GLU A 33 -3.45 -14.45 -16.91
N GLN A 34 -3.86 -14.40 -15.65
CA GLN A 34 -4.52 -15.47 -14.92
C GLN A 34 -6.02 -15.20 -14.88
N LYS A 35 -6.82 -16.11 -15.43
CA LYS A 35 -8.28 -15.98 -15.56
C LYS A 35 -9.05 -16.96 -14.70
N GLU A 36 -8.34 -17.80 -13.94
CA GLU A 36 -8.94 -18.81 -13.09
C GLU A 36 -9.78 -18.15 -11.99
N ILE A 37 -11.04 -18.57 -11.87
CA ILE A 37 -11.98 -18.09 -10.86
C ILE A 37 -12.17 -19.15 -9.78
N VAL A 38 -12.55 -18.72 -8.58
CA VAL A 38 -12.75 -19.63 -7.43
C VAL A 38 -13.99 -20.49 -7.59
N GLY A 39 -15.04 -19.99 -8.26
CA GLY A 39 -16.31 -20.68 -8.40
C GLY A 39 -16.93 -21.00 -7.03
N GLU A 40 -17.58 -22.14 -6.92
CA GLU A 40 -18.23 -22.60 -5.68
C GLU A 40 -17.24 -22.88 -4.52
N ARG A 41 -15.94 -22.90 -4.79
CA ARG A 41 -14.88 -23.18 -3.79
C ARG A 41 -14.36 -21.93 -3.09
N SER A 42 -15.12 -20.87 -3.03
CA SER A 42 -14.65 -19.60 -2.41
C SER A 42 -14.25 -19.75 -0.95
N ALA A 43 -14.84 -20.69 -0.22
CA ALA A 43 -14.50 -20.99 1.17
C ALA A 43 -13.06 -21.53 1.36
N ASP A 44 -12.44 -22.10 0.33
CA ASP A 44 -11.09 -22.65 0.36
C ASP A 44 -10.01 -21.56 0.19
N TYR A 45 -10.41 -20.32 -0.10
CA TYR A 45 -9.50 -19.25 -0.44
C TYR A 45 -9.57 -18.09 0.56
N THR A 46 -8.42 -17.62 0.99
CA THR A 46 -8.32 -16.38 1.77
C THR A 46 -8.75 -15.19 0.92
N LEU A 47 -9.71 -14.42 1.42
CA LEU A 47 -10.08 -13.15 0.78
C LEU A 47 -8.95 -12.15 0.91
N LEU A 48 -8.54 -11.57 -0.20
CA LEU A 48 -7.48 -10.56 -0.28
C LEU A 48 -8.07 -9.20 -0.68
N SER A 49 -7.36 -8.14 -0.34
CA SER A 49 -7.66 -6.77 -0.77
C SER A 49 -6.41 -6.08 -1.29
N LEU A 50 -6.55 -5.35 -2.40
CA LEU A 50 -5.53 -4.42 -2.88
C LEU A 50 -5.70 -3.10 -2.13
N THR A 51 -4.68 -2.72 -1.36
CA THR A 51 -4.66 -1.53 -0.50
C THR A 51 -3.42 -0.67 -0.77
N LEU A 52 -3.33 0.50 -0.14
CA LEU A 52 -2.11 1.32 -0.16
C LEU A 52 -0.88 0.59 0.43
N ASN A 53 -1.11 -0.41 1.27
CA ASN A 53 -0.05 -1.23 1.85
C ASN A 53 0.27 -2.49 1.01
N GLY A 54 -0.30 -2.61 -0.19
CA GLY A 54 -0.18 -3.77 -1.06
C GLY A 54 -1.38 -4.72 -0.96
N ILE A 55 -1.19 -5.96 -1.42
CA ILE A 55 -2.21 -7.01 -1.31
C ILE A 55 -2.08 -7.66 0.07
N ILE A 56 -3.16 -7.60 0.85
CA ILE A 56 -3.21 -8.13 2.22
C ILE A 56 -4.48 -8.96 2.43
N PRO A 57 -4.46 -9.94 3.35
CA PRO A 57 -5.67 -10.63 3.78
C PRO A 57 -6.70 -9.63 4.30
N ARG A 58 -7.96 -9.84 3.94
CA ARG A 58 -9.09 -9.04 4.42
C ARG A 58 -9.81 -9.80 5.51
N ASP A 59 -9.97 -9.14 6.66
CA ASP A 59 -10.77 -9.67 7.76
C ASP A 59 -12.26 -9.65 7.37
N MET A 60 -12.90 -10.80 7.45
CA MET A 60 -14.34 -10.97 7.17
C MET A 60 -15.19 -10.48 8.34
N ASP A 61 -14.66 -10.50 9.57
CA ASP A 61 -15.37 -10.12 10.80
C ASP A 61 -15.26 -8.61 11.10
N GLY A 62 -14.32 -7.92 10.43
CA GLY A 62 -14.00 -6.51 10.67
C GLY A 62 -15.04 -5.50 10.17
N GLY A 63 -16.19 -5.93 9.69
CA GLY A 63 -17.25 -5.10 9.10
C GLY A 63 -16.90 -4.64 7.69
N GLY A 64 -17.92 -4.31 6.92
CA GLY A 64 -17.79 -3.85 5.54
C GLY A 64 -18.85 -4.46 4.65
N LYS A 65 -18.99 -3.91 3.44
CA LYS A 65 -19.88 -4.48 2.43
C LYS A 65 -19.15 -5.63 1.74
N PHE A 66 -19.76 -6.82 1.79
CA PHE A 66 -19.33 -7.98 1.03
C PHE A 66 -20.36 -8.26 -0.08
N PRO A 67 -19.94 -8.84 -1.22
CA PRO A 67 -20.88 -9.30 -2.23
C PRO A 67 -21.66 -10.51 -1.71
N GLU A 68 -22.80 -10.79 -2.34
CA GLU A 68 -23.62 -11.98 -2.05
C GLU A 68 -22.87 -13.28 -2.36
N SER A 69 -21.97 -13.26 -3.35
CA SER A 69 -21.15 -14.41 -3.75
C SER A 69 -19.74 -13.96 -4.17
N PHE A 70 -18.77 -14.82 -3.92
CA PHE A 70 -17.39 -14.68 -4.35
C PHE A 70 -17.06 -15.50 -5.60
N ASP A 71 -18.00 -16.19 -6.22
CA ASP A 71 -17.77 -17.16 -7.30
C ASP A 71 -17.01 -16.59 -8.49
N LYS A 72 -17.16 -15.27 -8.75
CA LYS A 72 -16.47 -14.54 -9.82
C LYS A 72 -15.11 -13.99 -9.41
N TYR A 73 -14.66 -14.26 -8.19
CA TYR A 73 -13.35 -13.82 -7.74
C TYR A 73 -12.26 -14.63 -8.42
N LYS A 74 -11.12 -13.99 -8.67
CA LYS A 74 -9.98 -14.63 -9.33
C LYS A 74 -9.02 -15.19 -8.31
N ILE A 75 -8.46 -16.35 -8.63
CA ILE A 75 -7.41 -16.99 -7.84
C ILE A 75 -6.11 -16.18 -8.01
N VAL A 76 -5.45 -15.94 -6.90
CA VAL A 76 -4.17 -15.22 -6.82
C VAL A 76 -3.17 -16.10 -6.09
N LYS A 77 -1.99 -16.25 -6.65
CA LYS A 77 -0.88 -16.97 -6.03
C LYS A 77 0.18 -16.00 -5.55
N ASN A 78 0.95 -16.43 -4.56
CA ASN A 78 2.14 -15.67 -4.14
C ASN A 78 3.05 -15.40 -5.34
N GLY A 79 3.47 -14.15 -5.53
CA GLY A 79 4.24 -13.70 -6.68
C GLY A 79 3.43 -13.22 -7.88
N ASP A 80 2.11 -13.42 -7.91
CA ASP A 80 1.25 -12.83 -8.92
C ASP A 80 1.06 -11.32 -8.65
N MET A 81 0.89 -10.53 -9.71
CA MET A 81 0.55 -9.12 -9.63
C MET A 81 -0.91 -8.89 -9.97
N ALA A 82 -1.56 -8.02 -9.21
CA ALA A 82 -2.91 -7.54 -9.51
C ALA A 82 -2.87 -6.11 -10.04
N PHE A 83 -3.65 -5.85 -11.09
CA PHE A 83 -3.81 -4.53 -11.69
C PHE A 83 -5.27 -4.13 -11.73
N CYS A 84 -5.56 -2.91 -11.28
CA CYS A 84 -6.81 -2.22 -11.55
C CYS A 84 -6.60 -1.39 -12.82
N LEU A 85 -7.14 -1.86 -13.95
CA LEU A 85 -6.97 -1.22 -15.25
C LEU A 85 -8.14 -0.29 -15.62
N PHE A 86 -8.95 0.10 -14.62
CA PHE A 86 -10.06 1.04 -14.77
C PHE A 86 -10.05 2.07 -13.63
N ASP A 87 -10.61 3.24 -13.87
CA ASP A 87 -10.68 4.35 -12.91
C ASP A 87 -9.35 4.64 -12.20
N ILE A 88 -8.23 4.57 -12.94
CA ILE A 88 -6.87 4.56 -12.40
C ILE A 88 -6.57 5.88 -11.65
N ASP A 89 -7.14 7.01 -12.11
CA ASP A 89 -6.94 8.31 -11.48
C ASP A 89 -7.61 8.39 -10.09
N GLU A 90 -8.76 7.74 -9.96
CA GLU A 90 -9.60 7.80 -8.77
C GLU A 90 -9.27 6.68 -7.77
N THR A 91 -8.67 5.60 -8.28
CA THR A 91 -8.26 4.46 -7.45
C THR A 91 -6.95 4.77 -6.72
N PRO A 92 -6.93 4.79 -5.38
CA PRO A 92 -5.73 5.14 -4.62
C PRO A 92 -4.53 4.23 -4.90
N ARG A 93 -4.78 2.94 -5.17
CA ARG A 93 -3.77 1.94 -5.52
C ARG A 93 -4.27 1.06 -6.66
N THR A 94 -3.54 1.05 -7.77
CA THR A 94 -3.92 0.29 -8.99
C THR A 94 -3.03 -0.91 -9.26
N VAL A 95 -1.96 -1.10 -8.49
CA VAL A 95 -1.04 -2.23 -8.65
C VAL A 95 -0.64 -2.82 -7.31
N GLY A 96 -0.55 -4.14 -7.25
CA GLY A 96 -0.05 -4.88 -6.09
C GLY A 96 0.67 -6.15 -6.48
N LEU A 97 1.70 -6.51 -5.71
CA LEU A 97 2.35 -7.83 -5.75
C LEU A 97 1.83 -8.64 -4.58
N SER A 98 1.34 -9.84 -4.83
CA SER A 98 0.82 -10.70 -3.78
C SER A 98 1.93 -11.44 -3.05
N GLY A 99 1.94 -11.34 -1.72
CA GLY A 99 2.70 -12.21 -0.83
C GLY A 99 1.88 -13.40 -0.32
N TYR A 100 0.64 -13.56 -0.79
CA TYR A 100 -0.33 -14.52 -0.28
C TYR A 100 -0.97 -15.31 -1.41
N ASN A 101 -1.40 -16.53 -1.10
CA ASN A 101 -2.34 -17.28 -1.92
C ASN A 101 -3.76 -16.93 -1.45
N GLY A 102 -4.69 -16.74 -2.38
CA GLY A 102 -6.07 -16.38 -2.02
C GLY A 102 -6.88 -15.95 -3.24
N MET A 103 -7.87 -15.10 -3.00
CA MET A 103 -8.76 -14.60 -4.05
C MET A 103 -8.90 -13.07 -3.99
N LEU A 104 -8.98 -12.44 -5.16
CA LEU A 104 -9.29 -11.03 -5.35
C LEU A 104 -10.53 -10.85 -6.22
N THR A 105 -11.19 -9.71 -6.07
CA THR A 105 -12.35 -9.38 -6.91
C THR A 105 -12.05 -9.57 -8.40
N GLY A 106 -13.00 -10.14 -9.12
CA GLY A 106 -12.91 -10.39 -10.56
C GLY A 106 -12.66 -9.14 -11.42
N ALA A 107 -12.90 -7.96 -10.86
CA ALA A 107 -12.64 -6.68 -11.52
C ALA A 107 -11.14 -6.42 -11.77
N TYR A 108 -10.25 -7.00 -10.97
CA TYR A 108 -8.81 -6.84 -11.18
C TYR A 108 -8.27 -7.81 -12.22
N THR A 109 -7.23 -7.38 -12.93
CA THR A 109 -6.47 -8.22 -13.85
C THR A 109 -5.30 -8.85 -13.09
N ILE A 110 -5.30 -10.18 -12.99
CA ILE A 110 -4.25 -10.93 -12.30
C ILE A 110 -3.21 -11.37 -13.32
N MET A 111 -1.95 -11.06 -13.06
CA MET A 111 -0.82 -11.30 -13.95
C MET A 111 0.25 -12.14 -13.26
N ARG A 112 0.59 -13.28 -13.83
CA ARG A 112 1.77 -14.03 -13.45
C ARG A 112 3.00 -13.41 -14.07
N VAL A 113 4.02 -13.17 -13.27
CA VAL A 113 5.31 -12.61 -13.71
C VAL A 113 6.24 -13.73 -14.15
N SER A 114 6.89 -13.55 -15.29
CA SER A 114 7.91 -14.48 -15.81
C SER A 114 9.09 -13.73 -16.41
N ASN A 115 10.26 -14.38 -16.40
CA ASN A 115 11.50 -13.89 -17.05
C ASN A 115 12.03 -12.53 -16.54
N ILE A 116 11.60 -12.10 -15.33
CA ILE A 116 12.03 -10.86 -14.68
C ILE A 116 11.90 -11.02 -13.16
N ASN A 117 12.61 -10.18 -12.38
CA ASN A 117 12.37 -10.13 -10.94
C ASN A 117 10.98 -9.49 -10.67
N ALA A 118 10.08 -10.25 -10.01
CA ALA A 118 8.71 -9.81 -9.74
C ALA A 118 8.66 -8.54 -8.87
N ARG A 119 9.60 -8.36 -7.92
CA ARG A 119 9.68 -7.15 -7.10
C ARG A 119 10.19 -5.95 -7.90
N PHE A 120 11.12 -6.15 -8.83
CA PHE A 120 11.59 -5.08 -9.72
C PHE A 120 10.43 -4.53 -10.55
N ILE A 121 9.69 -5.40 -11.25
CA ILE A 121 8.57 -4.97 -12.10
C ILE A 121 7.42 -4.39 -11.26
N TYR A 122 7.20 -4.88 -10.05
CA TYR A 122 6.27 -4.29 -9.10
C TYR A 122 6.69 -2.85 -8.73
N TYR A 123 7.95 -2.60 -8.37
CA TYR A 123 8.43 -1.26 -8.06
C TYR A 123 8.33 -0.31 -9.25
N TYR A 124 8.58 -0.81 -10.45
CA TYR A 124 8.40 -0.03 -11.67
C TYR A 124 6.94 0.44 -11.82
N TYR A 125 5.99 -0.48 -11.76
CA TYR A 125 4.57 -0.14 -11.86
C TYR A 125 4.05 0.65 -10.65
N LEU A 126 4.58 0.44 -9.48
CA LEU A 126 4.28 1.22 -8.29
C LEU A 126 4.69 2.70 -8.47
N ALA A 127 5.84 2.95 -9.09
CA ALA A 127 6.28 4.30 -9.39
C ALA A 127 5.35 4.98 -10.42
N LEU A 128 4.93 4.26 -11.46
CA LEU A 128 3.96 4.76 -12.44
C LEU A 128 2.59 5.03 -11.82
N ASP A 129 2.12 4.17 -10.91
CA ASP A 129 0.86 4.35 -10.19
C ASP A 129 0.89 5.55 -9.25
N ASN A 130 1.97 5.72 -8.49
CA ASN A 130 2.14 6.85 -7.59
C ASN A 130 2.08 8.20 -8.33
N GLY A 131 2.63 8.27 -9.54
CA GLY A 131 2.59 9.45 -10.41
C GLY A 131 1.38 9.51 -11.34
N LYS A 132 0.50 8.51 -11.32
CA LYS A 132 -0.61 8.32 -12.28
C LYS A 132 -0.13 8.45 -13.74
N MET A 133 1.06 7.93 -14.02
CA MET A 133 1.75 8.08 -15.31
C MET A 133 1.17 7.17 -16.42
N LEU A 134 0.24 6.26 -16.10
CA LEU A 134 -0.42 5.39 -17.09
C LEU A 134 -1.55 6.08 -17.86
N ARG A 135 -1.85 7.35 -17.57
CA ARG A 135 -2.88 8.16 -18.26
C ARG A 135 -2.81 8.13 -19.78
N PRO A 136 -1.61 8.21 -20.43
CA PRO A 136 -1.53 8.16 -21.88
C PRO A 136 -2.04 6.87 -22.52
N LEU A 137 -2.27 5.82 -21.73
CA LEU A 137 -2.79 4.53 -22.19
C LEU A 137 -4.32 4.44 -22.12
N TYR A 138 -5.01 5.47 -21.60
CA TYR A 138 -6.45 5.46 -21.45
C TYR A 138 -7.17 5.45 -22.80
N THR A 139 -8.27 4.71 -22.83
CA THR A 139 -9.22 4.70 -23.93
C THR A 139 -10.64 4.88 -23.40
N GLY A 140 -11.45 5.66 -24.14
CA GLY A 140 -12.86 5.90 -23.84
C GLY A 140 -13.13 6.74 -22.58
N LEU A 141 -14.41 6.96 -22.31
CA LEU A 141 -14.90 7.83 -21.24
C LEU A 141 -14.59 7.29 -19.82
N ARG A 142 -14.44 5.98 -19.66
CA ARG A 142 -14.19 5.32 -18.38
C ARG A 142 -12.74 5.26 -17.96
N LYS A 143 -11.84 5.96 -18.66
CA LYS A 143 -10.40 5.99 -18.33
C LYS A 143 -9.83 4.58 -18.11
N THR A 144 -10.21 3.63 -18.94
CA THR A 144 -9.85 2.22 -18.85
C THR A 144 -8.66 1.94 -19.75
N ILE A 145 -7.70 1.17 -19.28
CA ILE A 145 -6.63 0.62 -20.12
C ILE A 145 -7.08 -0.75 -20.62
N ASN A 146 -7.25 -0.86 -21.95
CA ASN A 146 -7.54 -2.13 -22.57
C ASN A 146 -6.38 -3.11 -22.36
N ILE A 147 -6.69 -4.39 -22.15
CA ILE A 147 -5.69 -5.43 -21.89
C ILE A 147 -4.65 -5.54 -23.03
N ASN A 148 -5.07 -5.39 -24.30
CA ASN A 148 -4.16 -5.43 -25.43
C ASN A 148 -3.21 -4.23 -25.44
N THR A 149 -3.69 -3.03 -25.06
CA THR A 149 -2.87 -1.83 -24.89
C THR A 149 -1.87 -2.05 -23.76
N PHE A 150 -2.32 -2.58 -22.61
CA PHE A 150 -1.44 -2.92 -21.50
C PHE A 150 -0.37 -3.95 -21.91
N GLN A 151 -0.76 -5.03 -22.57
CA GLN A 151 0.15 -6.08 -23.04
C GLN A 151 1.16 -5.58 -24.09
N SER A 152 0.79 -4.56 -24.87
CA SER A 152 1.67 -3.97 -25.88
C SER A 152 2.61 -2.90 -25.33
N THR A 153 2.35 -2.44 -24.10
CA THR A 153 3.15 -1.41 -23.42
C THR A 153 4.58 -1.91 -23.21
N LYS A 154 5.53 -1.02 -23.49
CA LYS A 154 6.95 -1.30 -23.37
C LYS A 154 7.47 -0.90 -22.00
N VAL A 155 8.39 -1.69 -21.46
CA VAL A 155 9.03 -1.52 -20.14
C VAL A 155 10.54 -1.62 -20.30
N PRO A 156 11.32 -0.71 -19.68
CA PRO A 156 12.77 -0.84 -19.62
C PRO A 156 13.15 -1.91 -18.59
N VAL A 157 14.01 -2.82 -18.99
CA VAL A 157 14.40 -4.00 -18.20
C VAL A 157 15.92 -4.06 -18.11
N PRO A 158 16.51 -3.83 -16.93
CA PRO A 158 17.94 -4.03 -16.71
C PRO A 158 18.33 -5.52 -16.73
N PRO A 159 19.63 -5.87 -16.80
CA PRO A 159 20.13 -7.20 -16.54
C PRO A 159 19.67 -7.73 -15.17
N ARG A 160 19.53 -9.05 -15.03
CA ARG A 160 18.97 -9.66 -13.82
C ARG A 160 19.71 -9.25 -12.53
N GLU A 161 21.01 -9.21 -12.55
CA GLU A 161 21.81 -8.80 -11.39
C GLU A 161 21.52 -7.37 -10.97
N GLU A 162 21.31 -6.48 -11.92
CA GLU A 162 20.98 -5.09 -11.66
C GLU A 162 19.55 -4.94 -11.13
N GLN A 163 18.60 -5.72 -11.65
CA GLN A 163 17.24 -5.80 -11.07
C GLN A 163 17.31 -6.16 -9.58
N ASP A 164 18.10 -7.19 -9.24
CA ASP A 164 18.23 -7.65 -7.87
C ASP A 164 18.95 -6.62 -6.97
N GLN A 165 19.90 -5.84 -7.52
CA GLN A 165 20.53 -4.72 -6.80
C GLN A 165 19.55 -3.58 -6.55
N ILE A 166 18.76 -3.19 -7.56
CA ILE A 166 17.72 -2.16 -7.44
C ILE A 166 16.71 -2.57 -6.38
N VAL A 167 16.24 -3.82 -6.39
CA VAL A 167 15.28 -4.33 -5.41
C VAL A 167 15.87 -4.28 -4.00
N ARG A 168 17.08 -4.79 -3.79
CA ARG A 168 17.75 -4.73 -2.47
C ARG A 168 17.88 -3.31 -1.95
N PHE A 169 18.27 -2.37 -2.81
CA PHE A 169 18.40 -0.96 -2.45
C PHE A 169 17.05 -0.36 -2.04
N LEU A 170 16.00 -0.58 -2.84
CA LEU A 170 14.66 -0.06 -2.56
C LEU A 170 14.09 -0.67 -1.28
N ASP A 171 14.22 -1.98 -1.09
CA ASP A 171 13.78 -2.67 0.13
C ASP A 171 14.44 -2.10 1.38
N TRP A 172 15.76 -1.91 1.33
CA TRP A 172 16.50 -1.31 2.44
C TRP A 172 16.03 0.10 2.75
N LYS A 173 15.90 0.96 1.73
CA LYS A 173 15.46 2.35 1.90
C LYS A 173 14.03 2.44 2.41
N ILE A 174 13.10 1.69 1.81
CA ILE A 174 11.68 1.69 2.19
C ILE A 174 11.51 1.14 3.62
N SER A 175 12.24 0.07 3.97
CA SER A 175 12.23 -0.45 5.34
C SER A 175 12.70 0.59 6.36
N GLY A 176 13.79 1.32 6.06
CA GLY A 176 14.29 2.40 6.91
C GLY A 176 13.26 3.53 7.09
N ILE A 177 12.64 3.96 5.98
CA ILE A 177 11.59 4.99 6.00
C ILE A 177 10.39 4.52 6.84
N ASN A 178 9.93 3.28 6.65
CA ASN A 178 8.79 2.73 7.39
C ASN A 178 9.09 2.63 8.90
N LYS A 179 10.31 2.25 9.28
CA LYS A 179 10.75 2.29 10.69
C LYS A 179 10.65 3.70 11.26
N LEU A 180 11.14 4.71 10.55
CA LEU A 180 11.06 6.11 10.97
C LEU A 180 9.61 6.58 11.10
N ILE A 181 8.76 6.27 10.13
CA ILE A 181 7.31 6.58 10.20
C ILE A 181 6.68 5.98 11.44
N ASN A 182 6.98 4.71 11.75
CA ASN A 182 6.42 4.04 12.92
C ASN A 182 6.91 4.65 14.24
N ILE A 183 8.19 5.05 14.33
CA ILE A 183 8.73 5.77 15.50
C ILE A 183 8.00 7.11 15.69
N LYS A 184 7.84 7.89 14.62
CA LYS A 184 7.12 9.17 14.68
C LYS A 184 5.65 9.00 15.08
N LYS A 185 4.94 7.99 14.55
CA LYS A 185 3.55 7.68 14.95
C LYS A 185 3.46 7.33 16.44
N LYS A 186 4.40 6.53 16.98
CA LYS A 186 4.47 6.24 18.42
C LYS A 186 4.72 7.49 19.24
N GLY A 187 5.63 8.37 18.79
CA GLY A 187 5.91 9.65 19.44
C GLY A 187 4.68 10.55 19.53
N ILE A 188 3.93 10.69 18.43
CA ILE A 188 2.67 11.47 18.43
C ILE A 188 1.68 10.92 19.44
N LYS A 189 1.47 9.59 19.49
CA LYS A 189 0.58 8.95 20.46
C LYS A 189 1.02 9.21 21.92
N ALA A 190 2.33 9.19 22.20
CA ALA A 190 2.88 9.47 23.53
C ALA A 190 2.65 10.93 23.93
N ILE A 191 2.85 11.88 23.01
CA ILE A 191 2.58 13.31 23.25
C ILE A 191 1.10 13.56 23.51
N ASP A 192 0.19 12.92 22.75
CA ASP A 192 -1.25 13.02 22.98
C ASP A 192 -1.67 12.43 24.33
N ALA A 193 -1.05 11.34 24.76
CA ALA A 193 -1.28 10.77 26.07
C ALA A 193 -0.79 11.69 27.19
N LEU A 194 0.41 12.28 27.04
CA LEU A 194 0.96 13.26 27.97
C LEU A 194 0.06 14.48 28.08
N LYS A 195 -0.38 15.03 26.95
CA LYS A 195 -1.32 16.17 26.93
C LYS A 195 -2.60 15.88 27.74
N ARG A 196 -3.22 14.71 27.52
CA ARG A 196 -4.42 14.30 28.26
C ARG A 196 -4.15 14.15 29.75
N SER A 197 -3.01 13.51 30.11
CA SER A 197 -2.58 13.35 31.49
C SER A 197 -2.36 14.69 32.18
N MET A 198 -1.65 15.64 31.53
CA MET A 198 -1.43 16.98 32.06
C MET A 198 -2.73 17.73 32.30
N VAL A 199 -3.64 17.73 31.31
CA VAL A 199 -4.96 18.38 31.47
C VAL A 199 -5.72 17.77 32.65
N SER A 200 -5.85 16.43 32.69
CA SER A 200 -6.53 15.75 33.79
C SER A 200 -5.91 16.05 35.14
N HIS A 201 -4.58 15.97 35.24
CA HIS A 201 -3.86 16.24 36.48
C HIS A 201 -4.07 17.68 36.96
N THR A 202 -3.92 18.65 36.06
CA THR A 202 -4.07 20.08 36.43
C THR A 202 -5.50 20.42 36.86
N ILE A 203 -6.51 19.88 36.19
CA ILE A 203 -7.91 20.14 36.53
C ILE A 203 -8.33 19.47 37.85
N THR A 204 -7.74 18.31 38.18
CA THR A 204 -8.14 17.56 39.39
C THR A 204 -7.24 17.85 40.59
N ARG A 205 -5.96 18.15 40.37
CA ARG A 205 -4.95 18.33 41.46
C ARG A 205 -4.39 19.75 41.59
N GLY A 206 -4.76 20.64 40.67
CA GLY A 206 -4.27 22.02 40.63
C GLY A 206 -2.82 22.11 40.11
N LEU A 207 -2.21 23.29 40.32
CA LEU A 207 -0.86 23.59 39.83
C LEU A 207 0.22 23.36 40.88
N THR A 208 -0.15 23.17 42.15
CA THR A 208 0.82 23.05 43.28
C THR A 208 1.07 21.57 43.50
N ALA A 209 2.31 21.12 43.23
CA ALA A 209 2.67 19.69 43.27
C ALA A 209 2.51 19.08 44.68
N ASP A 210 2.82 19.83 45.74
CA ASP A 210 2.80 19.34 47.13
C ASP A 210 1.59 19.83 47.93
N ALA A 211 0.50 20.21 47.28
CA ALA A 211 -0.73 20.60 47.97
C ALA A 211 -1.30 19.42 48.76
N PRO A 212 -1.68 19.65 50.07
CA PRO A 212 -2.43 18.65 50.81
C PRO A 212 -3.70 18.25 50.06
N MET A 213 -3.97 16.95 49.96
CA MET A 213 -5.13 16.37 49.20
C MET A 213 -6.21 15.92 50.16
N LYS A 214 -7.45 15.99 49.71
CA LYS A 214 -8.62 15.39 50.40
C LYS A 214 -9.50 14.64 49.38
N TYR A 215 -10.18 13.62 49.84
CA TYR A 215 -11.16 12.93 49.01
C TYR A 215 -12.33 13.84 48.65
N SER A 216 -12.67 13.94 47.38
CA SER A 216 -13.73 14.82 46.88
C SER A 216 -15.15 14.33 47.20
N GLY A 217 -15.34 13.08 47.61
CA GLY A 217 -16.67 12.45 47.71
C GLY A 217 -17.24 12.01 46.36
N VAL A 218 -16.54 12.30 45.25
CA VAL A 218 -17.00 11.96 43.89
C VAL A 218 -16.08 10.86 43.32
N LYS A 219 -16.59 9.67 43.09
CA LYS A 219 -15.81 8.49 42.73
C LYS A 219 -14.91 8.66 41.49
N TRP A 220 -15.41 9.33 40.45
CA TRP A 220 -14.66 9.54 39.21
C TRP A 220 -13.61 10.66 39.31
N LEU A 221 -13.77 11.59 40.28
CA LEU A 221 -12.86 12.72 40.48
C LEU A 221 -11.71 12.35 41.43
N GLY A 222 -11.96 11.45 42.42
CA GLY A 222 -10.97 11.03 43.40
C GLY A 222 -10.57 12.16 44.36
N ASP A 223 -9.24 12.33 44.60
CA ASP A 223 -8.69 13.31 45.51
C ASP A 223 -8.47 14.67 44.82
N ILE A 224 -8.77 15.74 45.55
CA ILE A 224 -8.62 17.14 45.14
C ILE A 224 -7.78 17.90 46.17
N PRO A 225 -7.18 19.07 45.85
CA PRO A 225 -6.50 19.93 46.81
C PRO A 225 -7.42 20.24 48.02
N ALA A 226 -6.87 20.14 49.21
CA ALA A 226 -7.65 20.31 50.44
C ALA A 226 -8.34 21.67 50.57
N HIS A 227 -7.76 22.71 49.95
CA HIS A 227 -8.32 24.08 49.95
C HIS A 227 -9.45 24.27 48.95
N TRP A 228 -9.69 23.30 48.04
CA TRP A 228 -10.84 23.40 47.07
C TRP A 228 -12.16 23.09 47.76
N LYS A 229 -13.20 23.82 47.35
CA LYS A 229 -14.56 23.57 47.79
C LYS A 229 -15.37 22.92 46.66
N ILE A 230 -16.16 21.93 47.04
CA ILE A 230 -17.11 21.32 46.11
C ILE A 230 -18.45 22.09 46.30
N THR A 231 -18.87 22.71 45.23
CA THR A 231 -20.21 23.37 45.18
C THR A 231 -21.17 22.43 44.41
N LYS A 232 -22.39 22.37 44.92
CA LYS A 232 -23.50 21.63 44.23
C LYS A 232 -23.96 22.39 43.03
#